data_76493b1577ce34454711835706db70dd
#
_entry.id   76493b1577ce34454711835706db70dd
#
_cell.length_a   1.000
_cell.length_b   1.000
_cell.length_c   1.000
_cell.angle_alpha   90.00
_cell.angle_beta   90.00
_cell.angle_gamma   90.00
#
_symmetry.space_group_name_H-M   'P 1'
#
loop_
_entity.id
_entity.type
_entity.pdbx_description
1 polymer ?
#
loop_
_entity_poly.entity_id
_entity_poly.type
_entity_poly.pdbx_seq_one_letter_code
_entity_poly.pdbx_strand_id
1 'polypeptide(L)'
;HVKPGFSAMPDGRIPDLFSTLPSMNEIAREILHVNLEDEMRQSYLDYAMSVIVGRALPDVRDGLKPVHRRILHAMRELGNDWNKAYKKSARVVGDVIGKYHPHGDNAVYDALVRMAQDFSMRYLLVDGQGNFGSVDGDAPAAMRYTEVRMSRITSELLADIEKETVDFVPNYDGNETEPSVLPAKFPNLLVNG
;
A
#
# COMPACT_ATOMS: atom_id res chain seq x y z
N HIS A 1 -6.68 42.61 19.73
CA HIS A 1 -5.53 43.15 20.50
C HIS A 1 -6.02 43.68 21.84
N VAL A 2 -6.05 42.88 22.87
CA VAL A 2 -6.18 43.33 24.25
C VAL A 2 -5.01 42.68 25.01
N LYS A 3 -4.04 43.52 25.46
CA LYS A 3 -2.97 43.12 26.39
C LYS A 3 -3.63 42.97 27.77
N PRO A 4 -3.39 41.88 28.51
CA PRO A 4 -3.81 41.85 29.91
C PRO A 4 -2.90 42.82 30.73
N GLY A 5 -3.52 43.80 31.36
CA GLY A 5 -2.87 44.73 32.25
C GLY A 5 -2.45 44.04 33.56
N PHE A 6 -1.17 44.14 33.91
CA PHE A 6 -0.66 43.76 35.21
C PHE A 6 -1.09 44.81 36.24
N SER A 7 -2.02 44.48 37.10
CA SER A 7 -2.38 45.25 38.26
C SER A 7 -1.55 44.75 39.45
N ALA A 8 -0.68 45.60 39.99
CA ALA A 8 0.12 45.31 41.19
C ALA A 8 -0.80 45.30 42.42
N MET A 9 -0.58 44.35 43.31
CA MET A 9 -1.27 44.30 44.62
C MET A 9 -0.75 45.40 45.54
N PRO A 10 -1.60 45.93 46.47
CA PRO A 10 -1.29 47.14 47.28
C PRO A 10 -0.18 46.95 48.33
N ASP A 11 0.40 45.78 48.51
CA ASP A 11 1.43 45.50 49.51
C ASP A 11 2.82 45.18 48.91
N GLY A 12 3.04 45.40 47.63
CA GLY A 12 4.34 45.32 46.99
C GLY A 12 4.97 43.93 46.90
N ARG A 13 4.23 42.84 47.18
CA ARG A 13 4.72 41.49 47.03
C ARG A 13 4.49 40.99 45.63
N ILE A 14 5.55 40.47 45.02
CA ILE A 14 5.48 39.76 43.73
C ILE A 14 4.87 38.38 44.02
N PRO A 15 3.79 37.98 43.33
CA PRO A 15 3.27 36.64 43.50
C PRO A 15 4.32 35.63 43.08
N ASP A 16 4.54 34.63 43.94
CA ASP A 16 5.50 33.58 43.72
C ASP A 16 5.03 32.74 42.52
N LEU A 17 5.61 33.03 41.34
CA LEU A 17 5.25 32.39 40.06
C LEU A 17 5.56 30.88 40.04
N PHE A 18 6.29 30.40 41.06
CA PHE A 18 6.68 29.00 41.18
C PHE A 18 5.74 28.16 42.02
N SER A 19 4.78 28.77 42.71
CA SER A 19 3.82 28.05 43.56
C SER A 19 2.69 27.37 42.78
N THR A 20 2.59 27.60 41.47
CA THR A 20 1.56 26.99 40.57
C THR A 20 2.13 25.97 39.60
N LEU A 21 3.42 25.61 39.70
CA LEU A 21 3.94 24.49 38.94
C LEU A 21 3.47 23.19 39.62
N PRO A 22 2.79 22.28 38.90
CA PRO A 22 2.44 20.98 39.45
C PRO A 22 3.72 20.28 39.89
N SER A 23 3.72 19.75 41.13
CA SER A 23 4.88 19.04 41.67
C SER A 23 5.27 17.93 40.70
N MET A 24 6.56 17.75 40.44
CA MET A 24 7.06 16.69 39.55
C MET A 24 6.58 15.26 39.91
N ASN A 25 5.94 15.11 41.07
CA ASN A 25 5.29 13.83 41.46
C ASN A 25 3.94 13.56 40.81
N GLU A 26 3.35 14.50 40.05
CA GLU A 26 2.09 14.28 39.34
C GLU A 26 2.26 13.74 37.92
N ILE A 27 3.49 13.67 37.40
CA ILE A 27 3.77 13.28 36.00
C ILE A 27 3.72 11.76 35.79
N ALA A 28 3.76 10.96 36.83
CA ALA A 28 3.62 9.49 36.74
C ALA A 28 2.67 8.97 37.82
N ARG A 29 1.36 9.09 37.57
CA ARG A 29 0.33 8.60 38.50
C ARG A 29 0.17 7.10 38.55
N GLU A 30 0.65 6.38 37.54
CA GLU A 30 0.48 4.93 37.47
C GLU A 30 1.71 4.30 36.80
N ILE A 31 2.45 3.50 37.54
CA ILE A 31 3.50 2.63 36.99
C ILE A 31 2.84 1.27 36.77
N LEU A 32 2.47 1.00 35.51
CA LEU A 32 2.03 -0.32 35.11
C LEU A 32 3.26 -1.22 34.98
N HIS A 33 3.34 -2.25 35.79
CA HIS A 33 4.32 -3.32 35.62
C HIS A 33 3.92 -4.16 34.42
N VAL A 34 4.57 -3.93 33.28
CA VAL A 34 4.37 -4.73 32.08
C VAL A 34 5.46 -5.79 32.03
N ASN A 35 5.06 -7.05 31.87
CA ASN A 35 6.02 -8.12 31.62
C ASN A 35 6.58 -7.95 30.21
N LEU A 36 7.89 -7.78 30.09
CA LEU A 36 8.56 -7.57 28.81
C LEU A 36 8.26 -8.72 27.82
N GLU A 37 8.17 -9.95 28.32
CA GLU A 37 7.88 -11.13 27.49
C GLU A 37 6.47 -11.06 26.89
N ASP A 38 5.48 -10.63 27.65
CA ASP A 38 4.09 -10.49 27.20
C ASP A 38 3.96 -9.33 26.20
N GLU A 39 4.63 -8.21 26.45
CA GLU A 39 4.66 -7.08 25.55
C GLU A 39 5.33 -7.42 24.20
N MET A 40 6.46 -8.13 24.26
CA MET A 40 7.12 -8.60 23.04
C MET A 40 6.25 -9.59 22.27
N ARG A 41 5.57 -10.50 22.95
CA ARG A 41 4.65 -11.45 22.31
C ARG A 41 3.49 -10.72 21.63
N GLN A 42 2.88 -9.76 22.32
CA GLN A 42 1.78 -8.97 21.77
C GLN A 42 2.23 -8.16 20.55
N SER A 43 3.35 -7.44 20.67
CA SER A 43 3.93 -6.65 19.56
C SER A 43 4.27 -7.52 18.34
N TYR A 44 4.76 -8.74 18.58
CA TYR A 44 5.07 -9.68 17.49
C TYR A 44 3.78 -10.22 16.84
N LEU A 45 2.74 -10.50 17.62
CA LEU A 45 1.43 -10.91 17.11
C LEU A 45 0.79 -9.78 16.29
N ASP A 46 0.82 -8.56 16.78
CA ASP A 46 0.24 -7.40 16.10
C ASP A 46 0.97 -7.12 14.78
N TYR A 47 2.30 -7.22 14.78
CA TYR A 47 3.09 -7.14 13.56
C TYR A 47 2.77 -8.26 12.56
N ALA A 48 2.73 -9.51 13.03
CA ALA A 48 2.42 -10.66 12.19
C ALA A 48 1.00 -10.55 11.60
N MET A 49 0.02 -10.15 12.39
CA MET A 49 -1.35 -9.91 11.94
C MET A 49 -1.42 -8.79 10.92
N SER A 50 -0.73 -7.68 11.15
CA SER A 50 -0.65 -6.56 10.20
C SER A 50 -0.07 -6.99 8.86
N VAL A 51 1.01 -7.78 8.85
CA VAL A 51 1.62 -8.31 7.62
C VAL A 51 0.69 -9.30 6.92
N ILE A 52 0.05 -10.21 7.66
CA ILE A 52 -0.87 -11.21 7.07
C ILE A 52 -2.09 -10.51 6.46
N VAL A 53 -2.77 -9.67 7.22
CA VAL A 53 -4.02 -9.02 6.78
C VAL A 53 -3.73 -7.94 5.73
N GLY A 54 -2.72 -7.12 5.94
CA GLY A 54 -2.44 -5.97 5.07
C GLY A 54 -1.63 -6.28 3.81
N ARG A 55 -0.96 -7.45 3.73
CA ARG A 55 -0.02 -7.75 2.63
C ARG A 55 -0.22 -9.11 1.98
N ALA A 56 -0.43 -10.16 2.79
CA ALA A 56 -0.43 -11.54 2.28
C ALA A 56 -1.79 -11.96 1.72
N LEU A 57 -2.89 -11.47 2.31
CA LEU A 57 -4.25 -11.81 1.87
C LEU A 57 -4.75 -10.83 0.80
N PRO A 58 -5.50 -11.33 -0.19
CA PRO A 58 -6.21 -10.46 -1.13
C PRO A 58 -7.38 -9.75 -0.44
N ASP A 59 -7.66 -8.51 -0.83
CA ASP A 59 -8.85 -7.78 -0.37
C ASP A 59 -10.10 -8.43 -0.94
N VAL A 60 -11.12 -8.61 -0.12
CA VAL A 60 -12.36 -9.27 -0.53
C VAL A 60 -13.12 -8.50 -1.63
N ARG A 61 -12.95 -7.18 -1.69
CA ARG A 61 -13.66 -6.28 -2.62
C ARG A 61 -13.16 -6.40 -4.05
N ASP A 62 -11.84 -6.45 -4.25
CA ASP A 62 -11.21 -6.50 -5.58
C ASP A 62 -10.42 -7.79 -5.86
N GLY A 63 -10.27 -8.65 -4.86
CA GLY A 63 -9.55 -9.92 -4.98
C GLY A 63 -8.05 -9.76 -5.22
N LEU A 64 -7.46 -8.63 -4.86
CA LEU A 64 -6.08 -8.29 -5.16
C LEU A 64 -5.27 -8.07 -3.88
N LYS A 65 -4.02 -8.50 -3.92
CA LYS A 65 -3.01 -8.06 -2.94
C LYS A 65 -2.53 -6.67 -3.31
N PRO A 66 -1.97 -5.90 -2.35
CA PRO A 66 -1.48 -4.54 -2.62
C PRO A 66 -0.52 -4.44 -3.81
N VAL A 67 0.42 -5.40 -3.94
CA VAL A 67 1.38 -5.39 -5.06
C VAL A 67 0.69 -5.54 -6.42
N HIS A 68 -0.33 -6.42 -6.53
CA HIS A 68 -1.09 -6.60 -7.77
C HIS A 68 -1.86 -5.33 -8.14
N ARG A 69 -2.52 -4.70 -7.16
CA ARG A 69 -3.26 -3.46 -7.34
C ARG A 69 -2.35 -2.33 -7.82
N ARG A 70 -1.19 -2.16 -7.21
CA ARG A 70 -0.18 -1.18 -7.60
C ARG A 70 0.35 -1.40 -9.02
N ILE A 71 0.56 -2.65 -9.42
CA ILE A 71 0.98 -2.99 -10.79
C ILE A 71 -0.10 -2.57 -11.80
N LEU A 72 -1.36 -2.96 -11.57
CA LEU A 72 -2.45 -2.62 -12.48
C LEU A 72 -2.72 -1.11 -12.54
N HIS A 73 -2.61 -0.42 -11.40
CA HIS A 73 -2.71 1.03 -11.34
C HIS A 73 -1.58 1.71 -12.14
N ALA A 74 -0.33 1.31 -11.94
CA ALA A 74 0.80 1.82 -12.69
C ALA A 74 0.68 1.56 -14.20
N MET A 75 0.19 0.38 -14.61
CA MET A 75 -0.07 0.07 -16.01
C MET A 75 -1.13 0.99 -16.63
N ARG A 76 -2.17 1.35 -15.86
CA ARG A 76 -3.18 2.32 -16.28
C ARG A 76 -2.58 3.72 -16.45
N GLU A 77 -1.82 4.21 -15.47
CA GLU A 77 -1.13 5.50 -15.53
C GLU A 77 -0.19 5.59 -16.74
N LEU A 78 0.47 4.50 -17.08
CA LEU A 78 1.29 4.38 -18.28
C LEU A 78 0.48 4.33 -19.58
N GLY A 79 -0.85 4.28 -19.53
CA GLY A 79 -1.69 4.06 -20.70
C GLY A 79 -1.41 2.73 -21.39
N ASN A 80 -1.10 1.68 -20.61
CA ASN A 80 -0.75 0.36 -21.12
C ASN A 80 -1.99 -0.55 -21.24
N ASP A 81 -3.02 -0.04 -21.91
CA ASP A 81 -4.31 -0.69 -22.09
C ASP A 81 -4.21 -1.92 -23.03
N TRP A 82 -5.22 -2.78 -22.96
CA TRP A 82 -5.33 -4.03 -23.75
C TRP A 82 -5.27 -3.80 -25.26
N ASN A 83 -5.68 -2.63 -25.76
CA ASN A 83 -5.69 -2.26 -27.17
C ASN A 83 -4.47 -1.43 -27.61
N LYS A 84 -3.49 -1.26 -26.72
CA LYS A 84 -2.24 -0.52 -26.98
C LYS A 84 -1.08 -1.48 -27.22
N ALA A 85 0.03 -0.91 -27.70
CA ALA A 85 1.26 -1.68 -27.88
C ALA A 85 1.79 -2.16 -26.52
N TYR A 86 2.44 -3.33 -26.55
CA TYR A 86 3.14 -3.85 -25.39
C TYR A 86 4.24 -2.92 -24.91
N LYS A 87 4.46 -2.89 -23.63
CA LYS A 87 5.59 -2.19 -22.99
C LYS A 87 6.51 -3.19 -22.32
N LYS A 88 7.80 -2.87 -22.24
CA LYS A 88 8.76 -3.71 -21.50
C LYS A 88 8.34 -3.88 -20.06
N SER A 89 8.37 -5.11 -19.55
CA SER A 89 8.05 -5.40 -18.14
C SER A 89 8.91 -4.57 -17.19
N ALA A 90 10.20 -4.36 -17.53
CA ALA A 90 11.10 -3.51 -16.75
C ALA A 90 10.60 -2.06 -16.61
N ARG A 91 9.87 -1.53 -17.59
CA ARG A 91 9.28 -0.18 -17.50
C ARG A 91 8.16 -0.14 -16.45
N VAL A 92 7.26 -1.13 -16.47
CA VAL A 92 6.16 -1.23 -15.51
C VAL A 92 6.71 -1.43 -14.11
N VAL A 93 7.65 -2.37 -13.93
CA VAL A 93 8.30 -2.64 -12.64
C VAL A 93 8.98 -1.39 -12.09
N GLY A 94 9.71 -0.65 -12.94
CA GLY A 94 10.38 0.59 -12.54
C GLY A 94 9.42 1.66 -12.05
N ASP A 95 8.28 1.86 -12.72
CA ASP A 95 7.27 2.82 -12.29
C ASP A 95 6.59 2.40 -10.97
N VAL A 96 6.31 1.10 -10.79
CA VAL A 96 5.74 0.58 -9.55
C VAL A 96 6.66 0.82 -8.36
N ILE A 97 7.96 0.52 -8.50
CA ILE A 97 8.94 0.71 -7.42
C ILE A 97 9.14 2.18 -7.14
N GLY A 98 9.30 2.99 -8.18
CA GLY A 98 9.57 4.41 -8.03
C GLY A 98 8.43 5.20 -7.40
N LYS A 99 7.17 4.79 -7.64
CA LYS A 99 5.99 5.55 -7.22
C LYS A 99 5.22 4.92 -6.05
N TYR A 100 5.09 3.59 -6.00
CA TYR A 100 4.09 2.96 -5.14
C TYR A 100 4.64 1.88 -4.21
N HIS A 101 5.73 1.21 -4.56
CA HIS A 101 6.16 0.01 -3.84
C HIS A 101 7.68 -0.03 -3.61
N PRO A 102 8.20 0.61 -2.53
CA PRO A 102 9.64 0.73 -2.26
C PRO A 102 10.25 -0.59 -1.76
N HIS A 103 10.10 -1.67 -2.51
CA HIS A 103 10.62 -3.00 -2.24
C HIS A 103 11.42 -3.51 -3.45
N GLY A 104 12.03 -4.69 -3.33
CA GLY A 104 12.85 -5.26 -4.40
C GLY A 104 12.09 -5.48 -5.71
N ASP A 105 12.75 -5.19 -6.82
CA ASP A 105 12.24 -5.30 -8.19
C ASP A 105 11.80 -6.73 -8.55
N ASN A 106 12.53 -7.72 -8.06
CA ASN A 106 12.18 -9.13 -8.28
C ASN A 106 10.81 -9.48 -7.74
N ALA A 107 10.44 -9.01 -6.53
CA ALA A 107 9.14 -9.30 -5.94
C ALA A 107 7.98 -8.70 -6.77
N VAL A 108 8.17 -7.50 -7.30
CA VAL A 108 7.19 -6.85 -8.18
C VAL A 108 7.12 -7.58 -9.53
N TYR A 109 8.28 -7.95 -10.09
CA TYR A 109 8.32 -8.69 -11.34
C TYR A 109 7.67 -10.07 -11.22
N ASP A 110 7.94 -10.81 -10.14
CA ASP A 110 7.32 -12.13 -9.88
C ASP A 110 5.79 -12.02 -9.77
N ALA A 111 5.29 -10.97 -9.13
CA ALA A 111 3.86 -10.70 -9.06
C ALA A 111 3.26 -10.39 -10.45
N LEU A 112 3.96 -9.59 -11.25
CA LEU A 112 3.57 -9.28 -12.63
C LEU A 112 3.54 -10.55 -13.50
N VAL A 113 4.57 -11.39 -13.40
CA VAL A 113 4.68 -12.66 -14.10
C VAL A 113 3.50 -13.57 -13.78
N ARG A 114 3.14 -13.74 -12.50
CA ARG A 114 2.01 -14.57 -12.10
C ARG A 114 0.68 -14.11 -12.69
N MET A 115 0.47 -12.80 -12.83
CA MET A 115 -0.73 -12.27 -13.48
C MET A 115 -0.78 -12.50 -14.97
N ALA A 116 0.34 -12.85 -15.61
CA ALA A 116 0.46 -13.16 -17.04
C ALA A 116 0.56 -14.67 -17.34
N GLN A 117 0.62 -15.53 -16.30
CA GLN A 117 0.71 -16.99 -16.46
C GLN A 117 -0.69 -17.63 -16.51
N ASP A 118 -0.99 -18.36 -17.58
CA ASP A 118 -2.26 -19.04 -17.81
C ASP A 118 -2.48 -20.27 -16.89
N PHE A 119 -1.40 -20.79 -16.32
CA PHE A 119 -1.45 -21.84 -15.28
C PHE A 119 -1.54 -21.31 -13.85
N SER A 120 -1.30 -19.99 -13.63
CA SER A 120 -1.40 -19.34 -12.32
C SER A 120 -2.74 -18.61 -12.14
N MET A 121 -3.37 -18.17 -13.22
CA MET A 121 -4.60 -17.39 -13.20
C MET A 121 -5.65 -18.06 -14.09
N ARG A 122 -6.87 -18.15 -13.58
CA ARG A 122 -8.01 -18.65 -14.40
C ARG A 122 -8.34 -17.69 -15.55
N TYR A 123 -8.29 -16.37 -15.26
CA TYR A 123 -8.40 -15.31 -16.25
C TYR A 123 -7.23 -14.35 -16.10
N LEU A 124 -6.41 -14.27 -17.12
CA LEU A 124 -5.23 -13.40 -17.10
C LEU A 124 -5.60 -11.95 -16.88
N LEU A 125 -4.94 -11.30 -15.92
CA LEU A 125 -5.06 -9.87 -15.71
C LEU A 125 -4.05 -9.08 -16.54
N VAL A 126 -2.95 -9.72 -16.90
CA VAL A 126 -1.89 -9.17 -17.74
C VAL A 126 -1.74 -10.03 -18.97
N ASP A 127 -1.71 -9.39 -20.13
CA ASP A 127 -1.38 -10.03 -21.41
C ASP A 127 0.14 -9.86 -21.63
N GLY A 128 0.86 -10.98 -21.66
CA GLY A 128 2.31 -11.03 -21.73
C GLY A 128 2.81 -11.50 -23.09
N GLN A 129 3.91 -10.91 -23.56
CA GLN A 129 4.65 -11.35 -24.74
C GLN A 129 6.09 -11.70 -24.34
N GLY A 130 6.49 -12.93 -24.64
CA GLY A 130 7.80 -13.47 -24.29
C GLY A 130 7.67 -14.74 -23.43
N ASN A 131 8.77 -15.10 -22.76
CA ASN A 131 8.80 -16.27 -21.87
C ASN A 131 8.45 -15.86 -20.44
N PHE A 132 7.28 -16.26 -19.96
CA PHE A 132 6.81 -16.06 -18.59
C PHE A 132 6.92 -17.32 -17.73
N GLY A 133 7.73 -18.29 -18.14
CA GLY A 133 7.90 -19.57 -17.45
C GLY A 133 6.94 -20.65 -17.97
N SER A 134 7.06 -21.84 -17.39
CA SER A 134 6.21 -22.98 -17.74
C SER A 134 5.72 -23.73 -16.51
N VAL A 135 4.71 -24.59 -16.70
CA VAL A 135 4.22 -25.51 -15.66
C VAL A 135 5.33 -26.49 -15.22
N ASP A 136 6.24 -26.82 -16.14
CA ASP A 136 7.35 -27.75 -15.86
C ASP A 136 8.48 -27.14 -15.02
N GLY A 137 8.33 -25.87 -14.59
CA GLY A 137 9.26 -25.22 -13.67
C GLY A 137 10.30 -24.33 -14.34
N ASP A 138 10.19 -24.03 -15.64
CA ASP A 138 11.07 -23.07 -16.28
C ASP A 138 10.88 -21.69 -15.67
N ALA A 139 11.97 -21.01 -15.38
CA ALA A 139 11.93 -19.65 -14.89
C ALA A 139 11.52 -18.67 -16.00
N PRO A 140 10.81 -17.58 -15.67
CA PRO A 140 10.53 -16.52 -16.61
C PRO A 140 11.83 -15.85 -17.08
N ALA A 141 11.82 -15.34 -18.30
CA ALA A 141 12.92 -14.53 -18.80
C ALA A 141 13.04 -13.23 -18.00
N ALA A 142 14.24 -12.65 -17.96
CA ALA A 142 14.44 -11.37 -17.27
C ALA A 142 13.50 -10.26 -17.81
N MET A 143 13.04 -9.36 -16.93
CA MET A 143 12.04 -8.31 -17.22
C MET A 143 12.42 -7.38 -18.39
N ARG A 144 13.69 -7.31 -18.76
CA ARG A 144 14.15 -6.55 -19.95
C ARG A 144 13.79 -7.21 -21.28
N TYR A 145 13.49 -8.52 -21.28
CA TYR A 145 13.14 -9.27 -22.49
C TYR A 145 11.63 -9.46 -22.64
N THR A 146 10.88 -9.52 -21.56
CA THR A 146 9.43 -9.69 -21.59
C THR A 146 8.72 -8.36 -21.80
N GLU A 147 7.54 -8.44 -22.38
CA GLU A 147 6.68 -7.29 -22.65
C GLU A 147 5.26 -7.59 -22.14
N VAL A 148 4.57 -6.56 -21.68
CA VAL A 148 3.26 -6.68 -21.07
C VAL A 148 2.33 -5.56 -21.49
N ARG A 149 1.03 -5.85 -21.42
CA ARG A 149 -0.07 -4.88 -21.43
C ARG A 149 -1.20 -5.41 -20.57
N MET A 150 -2.14 -4.57 -20.19
CA MET A 150 -3.34 -5.04 -19.49
C MET A 150 -4.14 -5.99 -20.39
N SER A 151 -4.78 -7.00 -19.80
CA SER A 151 -5.77 -7.80 -20.51
C SER A 151 -7.11 -7.05 -20.58
N ARG A 152 -8.02 -7.49 -21.46
CA ARG A 152 -9.33 -6.85 -21.61
C ARG A 152 -10.16 -6.91 -20.32
N ILE A 153 -10.09 -8.02 -19.57
CA ILE A 153 -10.83 -8.18 -18.33
C ILE A 153 -10.35 -7.20 -17.24
N THR A 154 -9.09 -6.80 -17.27
CA THR A 154 -8.53 -5.85 -16.31
C THR A 154 -9.16 -4.46 -16.45
N SER A 155 -9.61 -4.09 -17.65
CA SER A 155 -10.34 -2.85 -17.84
C SER A 155 -11.66 -2.79 -17.05
N GLU A 156 -12.27 -3.94 -16.78
CA GLU A 156 -13.48 -4.03 -15.95
C GLU A 156 -13.17 -3.92 -14.45
N LEU A 157 -11.96 -4.30 -14.02
CA LEU A 157 -11.50 -4.05 -12.63
C LEU A 157 -11.25 -2.57 -12.37
N LEU A 158 -10.75 -1.86 -13.38
CA LEU A 158 -10.37 -0.44 -13.31
C LEU A 158 -11.50 0.50 -13.79
N ALA A 159 -12.62 -0.05 -14.22
CA ALA A 159 -13.69 0.74 -14.79
C ALA A 159 -14.24 1.72 -13.75
N ASP A 160 -14.45 2.95 -14.19
CA ASP A 160 -14.99 4.05 -13.37
C ASP A 160 -14.09 4.50 -12.21
N ILE A 161 -12.82 4.12 -12.16
CA ILE A 161 -11.86 4.55 -11.12
C ILE A 161 -11.69 6.07 -11.08
N GLU A 162 -11.91 6.77 -12.20
CA GLU A 162 -11.84 8.23 -12.31
C GLU A 162 -13.09 8.95 -11.79
N LYS A 163 -14.13 8.20 -11.42
CA LYS A 163 -15.44 8.74 -10.98
C LYS A 163 -15.57 8.76 -9.46
N GLU A 164 -14.47 8.80 -8.72
CA GLU A 164 -14.46 8.83 -7.24
C GLU A 164 -15.22 7.64 -6.63
N THR A 165 -15.17 6.47 -7.29
CA THR A 165 -15.83 5.24 -6.84
C THR A 165 -15.09 4.54 -5.71
N VAL A 166 -13.82 4.88 -5.51
CA VAL A 166 -12.93 4.30 -4.50
C VAL A 166 -12.05 5.39 -3.90
N ASP A 167 -11.62 5.18 -2.67
CA ASP A 167 -10.73 6.09 -1.97
C ASP A 167 -9.29 5.95 -2.48
N PHE A 168 -8.62 7.08 -2.62
CA PHE A 168 -7.20 7.17 -2.90
C PHE A 168 -6.44 7.53 -1.62
N VAL A 169 -5.32 6.88 -1.40
CA VAL A 169 -4.44 7.12 -0.26
C VAL A 169 -3.07 7.60 -0.75
N PRO A 170 -2.36 8.45 0.01
CA PRO A 170 -1.01 8.81 -0.33
C PRO A 170 -0.11 7.57 -0.42
N ASN A 171 0.84 7.58 -1.35
CA ASN A 171 1.89 6.58 -1.43
C ASN A 171 2.89 6.75 -0.27
N TYR A 172 3.95 5.92 -0.24
CA TYR A 172 4.95 5.88 0.84
C TYR A 172 5.70 7.21 1.08
N ASP A 173 5.85 8.07 0.06
CA ASP A 173 6.55 9.37 0.16
C ASP A 173 5.59 10.58 0.10
N GLY A 174 4.29 10.35 -0.08
CA GLY A 174 3.26 11.37 -0.12
C GLY A 174 3.20 12.19 -1.42
N ASN A 175 4.02 11.87 -2.43
CA ASN A 175 4.07 12.61 -3.69
C ASN A 175 3.03 12.14 -4.72
N GLU A 176 2.60 10.88 -4.62
CA GLU A 176 1.62 10.26 -5.50
C GLU A 176 0.46 9.69 -4.68
N THR A 177 -0.62 9.35 -5.34
CA THR A 177 -1.75 8.66 -4.70
C THR A 177 -1.99 7.32 -5.35
N GLU A 178 -2.40 6.35 -4.55
CA GLU A 178 -2.77 5.01 -5.02
C GLU A 178 -4.18 4.64 -4.56
N PRO A 179 -4.95 3.85 -5.33
CA PRO A 179 -6.27 3.44 -4.90
C PRO A 179 -6.17 2.44 -3.76
N SER A 180 -6.98 2.64 -2.71
CA SER A 180 -7.07 1.70 -1.58
C SER A 180 -7.61 0.34 -2.02
N VAL A 181 -8.50 0.34 -3.04
CA VAL A 181 -9.12 -0.83 -3.66
C VAL A 181 -9.49 -0.47 -5.10
N LEU A 182 -9.59 -1.44 -6.00
CA LEU A 182 -10.13 -1.18 -7.35
C LEU A 182 -11.66 -1.27 -7.37
N PRO A 183 -12.34 -0.55 -8.29
CA PRO A 183 -13.81 -0.56 -8.40
C PRO A 183 -14.43 -1.94 -8.66
N ALA A 184 -13.71 -2.81 -9.36
CA ALA A 184 -13.98 -4.23 -9.59
C ALA A 184 -15.44 -4.56 -9.96
N LYS A 185 -15.82 -4.39 -11.23
CA LYS A 185 -17.17 -4.71 -11.71
C LYS A 185 -17.52 -6.22 -11.66
N PHE A 186 -16.57 -7.08 -11.38
CA PHE A 186 -16.79 -8.51 -11.22
C PHE A 186 -16.05 -9.05 -9.97
N PRO A 187 -16.52 -10.16 -9.39
CA PRO A 187 -15.95 -10.70 -8.15
C PRO A 187 -14.62 -11.43 -8.41
N ASN A 188 -13.54 -10.67 -8.59
CA ASN A 188 -12.23 -11.19 -8.96
C ASN A 188 -11.70 -12.24 -7.96
N LEU A 189 -12.02 -12.11 -6.67
CA LEU A 189 -11.65 -13.10 -5.65
C LEU A 189 -12.25 -14.49 -5.93
N LEU A 190 -13.49 -14.56 -6.44
CA LEU A 190 -14.12 -15.84 -6.82
C LEU A 190 -13.62 -16.36 -8.15
N VAL A 191 -13.16 -15.46 -9.01
CA VAL A 191 -12.74 -15.79 -10.38
C VAL A 191 -11.29 -16.25 -10.41
N ASN A 192 -10.41 -15.59 -9.66
CA ASN A 192 -8.95 -15.75 -9.69
C ASN A 192 -8.32 -16.03 -8.32
N GLY A 193 -9.13 -16.03 -7.24
CA GLY A 193 -8.67 -16.22 -5.89
C GLY A 193 -8.39 -17.66 -5.47
#